data_ebbdaadc508796f4dba3f22e65648a7e
#
_entry.id   ebbdaadc508796f4dba3f22e65648a7e
#
_cell.length_a   1.000
_cell.length_b   1.000
_cell.length_c   1.000
_cell.angle_alpha   90.00
_cell.angle_beta   90.00
_cell.angle_gamma   90.00
#
_symmetry.space_group_name_H-M   'P 1'
#
loop_
_entity.id
_entity.type
_entity.pdbx_description
1 polymer ?
#
loop_
_entity_poly.entity_id
_entity_poly.type
_entity_poly.pdbx_seq_one_letter_code
_entity_poly.pdbx_strand_id
1 'polypeptide(L)'
;KGGGTTMLLPYSGREGEYIQSISRPGLNALLLDAATDHPSIDIHFNYGVQYADVKSARVIGTIGNTSETFDFTGDVLIGTDGAGSEVRNAFSQIGSTIRFNYSLQWLDHGYKELEIPAGPNGSWLIEKNALHIWPRQSFMVIALPNLDGSFTVTLFLAFDSTPGFNQLQTDKEILDFFNDQFPDLVALMPDLVQDFKLHPTGALGTVKCGPWNTEKSLLMGDAAHAVVPFYGQGMNCSMEDVLKLDLCLDEVSENWPKAFDLYYAGRKKDADAIADLAVENYYEMRDHVDNPDFIAKRAIEMKLEKNFPGYASKYNLVTFCEDVPYSVAKEKGNKQDKWLLDYCSKGKTADISSDELERVYKALMNV
;
A
#
# COMPACT_ATOMS: atom_id res chain seq x y z
N LYS A 1 -2.18 27.84 2.06
CA LYS A 1 -3.12 28.60 2.93
C LYS A 1 -4.52 28.20 2.51
N GLY A 2 -5.08 27.20 3.18
CA GLY A 2 -6.36 26.61 2.83
C GLY A 2 -7.50 27.56 3.18
N GLY A 3 -8.11 28.13 2.18
CA GLY A 3 -9.45 28.68 2.27
C GLY A 3 -10.43 27.51 2.25
N GLY A 4 -10.84 27.09 3.39
CA GLY A 4 -11.78 26.12 3.85
C GLY A 4 -12.92 25.58 2.97
N THR A 5 -12.65 25.09 1.77
CA THR A 5 -13.66 24.39 0.99
C THR A 5 -13.35 22.88 1.04
N THR A 6 -14.14 22.13 1.81
CA THR A 6 -14.08 20.67 1.79
C THR A 6 -14.81 20.19 0.54
N MET A 7 -14.20 19.27 -0.21
CA MET A 7 -14.80 18.64 -1.38
C MET A 7 -14.87 17.14 -1.14
N LEU A 8 -16.05 16.56 -1.29
CA LEU A 8 -16.25 15.12 -1.25
C LEU A 8 -16.05 14.56 -2.67
N LEU A 9 -15.08 13.65 -2.81
CA LEU A 9 -14.81 12.93 -4.06
C LEU A 9 -15.08 11.44 -3.83
N PRO A 10 -16.04 10.82 -4.52
CA PRO A 10 -16.22 9.38 -4.42
C PRO A 10 -15.06 8.62 -5.06
N TYR A 11 -14.78 7.41 -4.58
CA TYR A 11 -13.75 6.53 -5.13
C TYR A 11 -14.06 6.04 -6.54
N SER A 12 -15.36 5.89 -6.82
CA SER A 12 -15.88 5.46 -8.12
C SER A 12 -17.11 6.25 -8.52
N GLY A 13 -17.38 6.31 -9.82
CA GLY A 13 -18.64 6.81 -10.37
C GLY A 13 -19.81 5.83 -10.22
N ARG A 14 -19.56 4.59 -9.75
CA ARG A 14 -20.55 3.53 -9.58
C ARG A 14 -21.06 3.48 -8.16
N GLU A 15 -22.37 3.20 -8.04
CA GLU A 15 -22.99 2.98 -6.73
C GLU A 15 -22.53 1.64 -6.13
N GLY A 16 -22.23 1.64 -4.83
CA GLY A 16 -21.81 0.44 -4.11
C GLY A 16 -20.31 0.14 -4.17
N GLU A 17 -19.51 0.86 -4.96
CA GLU A 17 -18.06 0.76 -4.95
C GLU A 17 -17.45 1.70 -3.89
N TYR A 18 -16.93 1.12 -2.82
CA TYR A 18 -16.27 1.83 -1.71
C TYR A 18 -15.14 0.97 -1.14
N ILE A 19 -14.18 1.61 -0.50
CA ILE A 19 -13.12 0.92 0.24
C ILE A 19 -13.51 0.79 1.71
N GLN A 20 -12.94 -0.23 2.38
CA GLN A 20 -13.09 -0.44 3.81
C GLN A 20 -11.74 -0.25 4.50
N SER A 21 -11.72 0.49 5.61
CA SER A 21 -10.55 0.54 6.47
C SER A 21 -10.63 -0.54 7.54
N ILE A 22 -9.48 -1.06 7.93
CA ILE A 22 -9.35 -2.05 8.99
C ILE A 22 -8.18 -1.68 9.91
N SER A 23 -8.38 -1.88 11.20
CA SER A 23 -7.31 -1.72 12.19
C SER A 23 -6.21 -2.78 11.95
N ARG A 24 -4.97 -2.35 11.72
CA ARG A 24 -3.81 -3.27 11.61
C ARG A 24 -3.64 -4.15 12.84
N PRO A 25 -3.60 -3.59 14.08
CA PRO A 25 -3.50 -4.41 15.29
C PRO A 25 -4.68 -5.37 15.42
N GLY A 26 -5.90 -4.91 15.13
CA GLY A 26 -7.11 -5.75 15.21
C GLY A 26 -7.10 -6.92 14.24
N LEU A 27 -6.72 -6.69 12.98
CA LEU A 27 -6.58 -7.76 11.99
C LEU A 27 -5.47 -8.75 12.39
N ASN A 28 -4.33 -8.24 12.84
CA ASN A 28 -3.22 -9.08 13.28
C ASN A 28 -3.63 -9.97 14.47
N ALA A 29 -4.30 -9.42 15.48
CA ALA A 29 -4.81 -10.18 16.61
C ALA A 29 -5.78 -11.27 16.15
N LEU A 30 -6.75 -10.94 15.30
CA LEU A 30 -7.73 -11.89 14.77
C LEU A 30 -7.05 -13.08 14.03
N LEU A 31 -6.06 -12.80 13.21
CA LEU A 31 -5.33 -13.83 12.47
C LEU A 31 -4.47 -14.70 13.39
N LEU A 32 -3.83 -14.10 14.41
CA LEU A 32 -3.05 -14.83 15.42
C LEU A 32 -3.95 -15.72 16.28
N ASP A 33 -5.11 -15.22 16.71
CA ASP A 33 -6.08 -16.01 17.46
C ASP A 33 -6.54 -17.22 16.64
N ALA A 34 -6.92 -17.02 15.38
CA ALA A 34 -7.31 -18.09 14.48
C ALA A 34 -6.18 -19.11 14.24
N ALA A 35 -4.93 -18.66 14.12
CA ALA A 35 -3.78 -19.54 13.99
C ALA A 35 -3.50 -20.31 15.28
N THR A 36 -3.63 -19.69 16.45
CA THR A 36 -3.43 -20.33 17.76
C THR A 36 -4.46 -21.44 18.02
N ASP A 37 -5.69 -21.25 17.55
CA ASP A 37 -6.76 -22.23 17.70
C ASP A 37 -6.57 -23.47 16.77
N HIS A 38 -5.66 -23.40 15.81
CA HIS A 38 -5.43 -24.49 14.88
C HIS A 38 -4.40 -25.50 15.44
N PRO A 39 -4.76 -26.81 15.58
CA PRO A 39 -3.94 -27.79 16.31
C PRO A 39 -2.59 -28.15 15.66
N SER A 40 -2.38 -27.75 14.41
CA SER A 40 -1.13 -28.01 13.67
C SER A 40 -0.25 -26.77 13.52
N ILE A 41 -0.54 -25.67 14.24
CA ILE A 41 0.22 -24.45 14.17
C ILE A 41 0.83 -24.14 15.54
N ASP A 42 2.16 -24.04 15.58
CA ASP A 42 2.90 -23.58 16.75
C ASP A 42 3.41 -22.16 16.52
N ILE A 43 3.02 -21.20 17.37
CA ILE A 43 3.45 -19.79 17.28
C ILE A 43 4.51 -19.52 18.34
N HIS A 44 5.66 -19.06 17.91
CA HIS A 44 6.77 -18.69 18.76
C HIS A 44 6.96 -17.17 18.78
N PHE A 45 6.50 -16.48 19.83
CA PHE A 45 6.68 -15.06 20.02
C PHE A 45 8.07 -14.72 20.54
N ASN A 46 8.58 -13.53 20.20
CA ASN A 46 9.91 -13.04 20.58
C ASN A 46 11.09 -13.87 20.01
N TYR A 47 10.87 -14.62 18.94
CA TYR A 47 11.92 -15.35 18.23
C TYR A 47 12.42 -14.51 17.08
N GLY A 48 13.55 -13.82 17.27
CA GLY A 48 14.17 -12.97 16.25
C GLY A 48 15.11 -13.76 15.36
N VAL A 49 14.74 -13.98 14.09
CA VAL A 49 15.60 -14.65 13.10
C VAL A 49 16.78 -13.73 12.75
N GLN A 50 18.00 -14.25 12.85
CA GLN A 50 19.25 -13.55 12.54
C GLN A 50 20.01 -14.19 11.37
N TYR A 51 19.69 -15.42 11.05
CA TYR A 51 20.29 -16.17 9.96
C TYR A 51 19.28 -17.15 9.37
N ALA A 52 19.29 -17.27 8.05
CA ALA A 52 18.53 -18.27 7.32
C ALA A 52 19.44 -19.03 6.33
N ASP A 53 19.24 -20.32 6.21
CA ASP A 53 19.79 -21.14 5.12
C ASP A 53 18.64 -21.61 4.23
N VAL A 54 18.48 -20.94 3.11
CA VAL A 54 17.39 -21.18 2.16
C VAL A 54 17.54 -22.47 1.35
N LYS A 55 18.68 -23.16 1.44
CA LYS A 55 18.90 -24.46 0.81
C LYS A 55 18.46 -25.62 1.69
N SER A 56 18.58 -25.46 3.01
CA SER A 56 18.20 -26.48 3.99
C SER A 56 16.91 -26.17 4.73
N ALA A 57 16.23 -25.06 4.44
CA ALA A 57 15.05 -24.56 5.15
C ALA A 57 15.30 -24.40 6.66
N ARG A 58 16.45 -23.80 7.03
CA ARG A 58 16.87 -23.64 8.42
C ARG A 58 16.93 -22.17 8.82
N VAL A 59 16.49 -21.88 10.04
CA VAL A 59 16.59 -20.54 10.64
C VAL A 59 17.24 -20.61 12.03
N ILE A 60 18.06 -19.62 12.34
CA ILE A 60 18.73 -19.47 13.62
C ILE A 60 18.51 -18.04 14.11
N GLY A 61 18.36 -17.86 15.41
CA GLY A 61 18.20 -16.54 16.00
C GLY A 61 18.22 -16.55 17.51
N THR A 62 17.73 -15.46 18.11
CA THR A 62 17.70 -15.24 19.55
C THR A 62 16.28 -15.10 20.08
N ILE A 63 16.07 -15.45 21.34
CA ILE A 63 14.78 -15.36 22.02
C ILE A 63 14.73 -14.06 22.83
N GLY A 64 13.89 -13.13 22.41
CA GLY A 64 13.76 -11.82 23.03
C GLY A 64 15.08 -11.05 23.07
N ASN A 65 15.32 -10.36 24.17
CA ASN A 65 16.57 -9.63 24.43
C ASN A 65 17.58 -10.46 25.26
N THR A 66 17.48 -11.80 25.17
CA THR A 66 18.35 -12.71 25.92
C THR A 66 19.51 -13.20 25.05
N SER A 67 20.43 -13.98 25.66
CA SER A 67 21.47 -14.71 24.94
C SER A 67 21.05 -16.12 24.53
N GLU A 68 19.80 -16.50 24.80
CA GLU A 68 19.26 -17.81 24.38
C GLU A 68 19.06 -17.82 22.86
N THR A 69 19.47 -18.90 22.25
CA THR A 69 19.37 -19.08 20.79
C THR A 69 18.39 -20.20 20.47
N PHE A 70 17.78 -20.12 19.29
CA PHE A 70 17.02 -21.20 18.70
C PHE A 70 17.61 -21.60 17.35
N ASP A 71 17.29 -22.83 16.93
CA ASP A 71 17.73 -23.41 15.67
C ASP A 71 16.63 -24.34 15.17
N PHE A 72 15.91 -23.93 14.13
CA PHE A 72 14.85 -24.69 13.53
C PHE A 72 15.16 -25.08 12.09
N THR A 73 14.83 -26.31 11.73
CA THR A 73 14.89 -26.82 10.36
C THR A 73 13.55 -27.43 10.01
N GLY A 74 12.98 -27.04 8.88
CA GLY A 74 11.74 -27.59 8.34
C GLY A 74 11.93 -28.29 7.00
N ASP A 75 10.87 -28.82 6.46
CA ASP A 75 10.84 -29.34 5.09
C ASP A 75 10.89 -28.20 4.09
N VAL A 76 10.21 -27.10 4.38
CA VAL A 76 10.22 -25.84 3.62
C VAL A 76 10.32 -24.64 4.56
N LEU A 77 10.83 -23.52 4.04
CA LEU A 77 10.91 -22.21 4.70
C LEU A 77 10.18 -21.19 3.84
N ILE A 78 9.17 -20.52 4.41
CA ILE A 78 8.48 -19.42 3.75
C ILE A 78 8.82 -18.12 4.49
N GLY A 79 9.53 -17.22 3.82
CA GLY A 79 9.90 -15.91 4.35
C GLY A 79 8.79 -14.90 4.09
N THR A 80 8.11 -14.47 5.16
CA THR A 80 7.09 -13.40 5.18
C THR A 80 7.47 -12.31 6.17
N ASP A 81 8.76 -12.13 6.39
CA ASP A 81 9.41 -11.35 7.43
C ASP A 81 9.58 -9.85 7.05
N GLY A 82 8.77 -9.38 6.09
CA GLY A 82 8.59 -7.97 5.80
C GLY A 82 9.68 -7.35 4.93
N ALA A 83 9.62 -6.03 4.78
CA ALA A 83 10.52 -5.28 3.89
C ALA A 83 12.00 -5.38 4.31
N GLY A 84 12.29 -5.61 5.58
CA GLY A 84 13.65 -5.84 6.12
C GLY A 84 14.09 -7.32 6.16
N SER A 85 13.51 -8.19 5.37
CA SER A 85 13.61 -9.65 5.40
C SER A 85 15.02 -10.22 5.50
N GLU A 86 15.28 -11.00 6.55
CA GLU A 86 16.50 -11.80 6.71
C GLU A 86 16.51 -13.02 5.77
N VAL A 87 15.34 -13.57 5.48
CA VAL A 87 15.22 -14.65 4.50
C VAL A 87 15.63 -14.15 3.10
N ARG A 88 15.21 -12.94 2.69
CA ARG A 88 15.68 -12.32 1.43
C ARG A 88 17.20 -12.06 1.44
N ASN A 89 17.75 -11.65 2.57
CA ASN A 89 19.20 -11.50 2.71
C ASN A 89 19.93 -12.82 2.46
N ALA A 90 19.38 -13.96 2.93
CA ALA A 90 19.94 -15.28 2.65
C ALA A 90 19.85 -15.66 1.15
N PHE A 91 18.78 -15.29 0.45
CA PHE A 91 18.73 -15.41 -1.03
C PHE A 91 19.83 -14.60 -1.71
N SER A 92 20.14 -13.40 -1.23
CA SER A 92 21.23 -12.56 -1.76
C SER A 92 22.60 -13.21 -1.58
N GLN A 93 22.85 -13.93 -0.48
CA GLN A 93 24.11 -14.63 -0.22
C GLN A 93 24.38 -15.75 -1.23
N ILE A 94 23.36 -16.40 -1.74
CA ILE A 94 23.47 -17.43 -2.80
C ILE A 94 23.14 -16.87 -4.19
N GLY A 95 23.10 -15.55 -4.34
CA GLY A 95 22.59 -14.85 -5.51
C GLY A 95 23.26 -15.26 -6.82
N SER A 96 24.57 -15.52 -6.81
CA SER A 96 25.30 -15.98 -8.01
C SER A 96 24.83 -17.36 -8.50
N THR A 97 24.37 -18.23 -7.60
CA THR A 97 23.91 -19.58 -7.91
C THR A 97 22.52 -19.57 -8.56
N ILE A 98 21.61 -18.76 -8.03
CA ILE A 98 20.20 -18.70 -8.44
C ILE A 98 19.89 -17.48 -9.32
N ARG A 99 20.89 -16.64 -9.64
CA ARG A 99 20.74 -15.39 -10.39
C ARG A 99 19.76 -14.40 -9.69
N PHE A 100 19.84 -14.32 -8.37
CA PHE A 100 19.00 -13.44 -7.60
C PHE A 100 19.30 -11.96 -7.89
N ASN A 101 18.27 -11.20 -8.18
CA ASN A 101 18.33 -9.74 -8.30
C ASN A 101 17.46 -9.13 -7.22
N TYR A 102 17.92 -8.02 -6.65
CA TYR A 102 17.23 -7.30 -5.61
C TYR A 102 17.44 -5.80 -5.78
N SER A 103 16.35 -5.04 -5.68
CA SER A 103 16.38 -3.59 -5.58
C SER A 103 15.48 -3.13 -4.44
N LEU A 104 15.98 -2.16 -3.68
CA LEU A 104 15.21 -1.42 -2.69
C LEU A 104 15.30 0.06 -3.06
N GLN A 105 14.18 0.64 -3.43
CA GLN A 105 14.08 2.05 -3.80
C GLN A 105 13.36 2.81 -2.69
N TRP A 106 14.06 3.75 -2.08
CA TRP A 106 13.51 4.64 -1.07
C TRP A 106 12.96 5.91 -1.71
N LEU A 107 11.81 6.35 -1.24
CA LEU A 107 11.37 7.71 -1.49
C LEU A 107 12.13 8.68 -0.57
N ASP A 108 12.23 9.93 -0.98
CA ASP A 108 12.75 11.03 -0.16
C ASP A 108 11.79 11.43 0.98
N HIS A 109 10.61 10.85 1.00
CA HIS A 109 9.58 11.03 2.02
C HIS A 109 9.54 9.88 3.01
N GLY A 110 9.19 10.24 4.25
CA GLY A 110 8.79 9.32 5.29
C GLY A 110 7.32 9.50 5.64
N TYR A 111 6.88 8.71 6.60
CA TYR A 111 5.54 8.85 7.19
C TYR A 111 5.60 8.84 8.72
N LYS A 112 4.66 9.55 9.32
CA LYS A 112 4.47 9.63 10.77
C LYS A 112 3.02 9.32 11.10
N GLU A 113 2.80 8.30 11.91
CA GLU A 113 1.47 7.96 12.42
C GLU A 113 1.14 8.84 13.63
N LEU A 114 -0.07 9.38 13.63
CA LEU A 114 -0.66 10.23 14.66
C LEU A 114 -2.11 9.77 14.87
N GLU A 115 -2.82 10.37 15.83
CA GLU A 115 -4.19 9.98 16.12
C GLU A 115 -5.10 11.21 16.30
N ILE A 116 -6.34 11.10 15.79
CA ILE A 116 -7.48 11.88 16.28
C ILE A 116 -8.24 10.94 17.21
N PRO A 117 -8.31 11.23 18.51
CA PRO A 117 -9.00 10.36 19.46
C PRO A 117 -10.51 10.34 19.22
N ALA A 118 -11.15 9.30 19.73
CA ALA A 118 -12.61 9.23 19.71
C ALA A 118 -13.22 10.39 20.51
N GLY A 119 -14.31 10.94 20.01
CA GLY A 119 -15.11 11.93 20.72
C GLY A 119 -15.93 11.33 21.87
N PRO A 120 -16.74 12.13 22.53
CA PRO A 120 -17.60 11.67 23.63
C PRO A 120 -18.45 10.45 23.22
N ASN A 121 -18.47 9.45 24.10
CA ASN A 121 -19.18 8.17 23.89
C ASN A 121 -18.72 7.38 22.65
N GLY A 122 -17.48 7.48 22.24
CA GLY A 122 -16.95 6.79 21.07
C GLY A 122 -17.45 7.36 19.74
N SER A 123 -17.83 8.63 19.71
CA SER A 123 -18.27 9.29 18.47
C SER A 123 -17.08 9.70 17.60
N TRP A 124 -17.28 9.72 16.28
CA TRP A 124 -16.31 10.26 15.35
C TRP A 124 -16.37 11.79 15.33
N LEU A 125 -15.21 12.45 15.43
CA LEU A 125 -15.11 13.92 15.45
C LEU A 125 -15.21 14.55 14.05
N ILE A 126 -14.98 13.76 12.99
CA ILE A 126 -15.15 14.15 11.58
C ILE A 126 -15.92 13.04 10.84
N GLU A 127 -16.21 13.20 9.55
CA GLU A 127 -17.00 12.24 8.78
C GLU A 127 -16.37 10.83 8.76
N LYS A 128 -17.08 9.84 9.28
CA LYS A 128 -16.60 8.47 9.44
C LYS A 128 -16.60 7.64 8.14
N ASN A 129 -17.36 8.05 7.12
CA ASN A 129 -17.45 7.32 5.86
C ASN A 129 -16.58 7.97 4.77
N ALA A 130 -15.44 8.52 5.15
CA ALA A 130 -14.52 9.17 4.24
C ALA A 130 -13.06 8.93 4.63
N LEU A 131 -12.20 8.80 3.63
CA LEU A 131 -10.78 9.08 3.78
C LEU A 131 -10.61 10.59 3.70
N HIS A 132 -10.09 11.19 4.76
CA HIS A 132 -9.77 12.61 4.79
C HIS A 132 -8.37 12.84 4.25
N ILE A 133 -8.19 13.83 3.38
CA ILE A 133 -6.90 14.19 2.79
C ILE A 133 -6.71 15.69 2.89
N TRP A 134 -5.59 16.12 3.45
CA TRP A 134 -5.11 17.50 3.48
C TRP A 134 -3.87 17.62 2.59
N PRO A 135 -4.03 17.87 1.28
CA PRO A 135 -2.90 18.01 0.36
C PRO A 135 -2.19 19.36 0.55
N ARG A 136 -0.85 19.36 0.41
CA ARG A 136 0.03 20.53 0.51
C ARG A 136 1.12 20.50 -0.55
N GLN A 137 0.77 20.22 -1.81
CA GLN A 137 1.71 20.07 -2.92
C GLN A 137 2.73 18.94 -2.71
N SER A 138 3.84 19.21 -2.00
CA SER A 138 4.92 18.24 -1.78
C SER A 138 4.74 17.33 -0.57
N PHE A 139 3.71 17.52 0.24
CA PHE A 139 3.40 16.69 1.41
C PHE A 139 1.90 16.66 1.69
N MET A 140 1.45 15.75 2.52
CA MET A 140 0.03 15.63 2.86
C MET A 140 -0.18 14.95 4.20
N VAL A 141 -1.36 15.19 4.77
CA VAL A 141 -1.92 14.39 5.86
C VAL A 141 -3.14 13.64 5.33
N ILE A 142 -3.27 12.40 5.75
CA ILE A 142 -4.50 11.61 5.57
C ILE A 142 -5.04 11.17 6.93
N ALA A 143 -6.36 10.94 7.03
CA ALA A 143 -6.96 10.33 8.21
C ALA A 143 -8.00 9.29 7.80
N LEU A 144 -7.90 8.11 8.40
CA LEU A 144 -8.78 6.95 8.18
C LEU A 144 -9.53 6.63 9.47
N PRO A 145 -10.85 6.40 9.40
CA PRO A 145 -11.68 6.09 10.57
C PRO A 145 -11.37 4.70 11.13
N ASN A 146 -11.40 4.59 12.45
CA ASN A 146 -11.38 3.33 13.20
C ASN A 146 -12.77 3.01 13.76
N LEU A 147 -13.01 1.75 14.14
CA LEU A 147 -14.31 1.31 14.63
C LEU A 147 -14.65 1.85 16.02
N ASP A 148 -13.66 2.27 16.80
CA ASP A 148 -13.81 2.83 18.16
C ASP A 148 -14.15 4.33 18.17
N GLY A 149 -14.24 4.96 16.99
CA GLY A 149 -14.51 6.39 16.84
C GLY A 149 -13.28 7.27 16.69
N SER A 150 -12.09 6.70 16.82
CA SER A 150 -10.82 7.38 16.52
C SER A 150 -10.50 7.41 15.03
N PHE A 151 -9.43 8.13 14.66
CA PHE A 151 -8.87 8.09 13.29
C PHE A 151 -7.37 7.87 13.38
N THR A 152 -6.87 6.95 12.57
CA THR A 152 -5.44 6.86 12.27
C THR A 152 -5.06 7.97 11.30
N VAL A 153 -4.18 8.86 11.75
CA VAL A 153 -3.69 10.01 10.96
C VAL A 153 -2.28 9.73 10.50
N THR A 154 -1.98 9.98 9.23
CA THR A 154 -0.63 9.78 8.68
C THR A 154 -0.16 11.06 7.99
N LEU A 155 0.94 11.63 8.49
CA LEU A 155 1.68 12.70 7.81
C LEU A 155 2.72 12.07 6.89
N PHE A 156 2.67 12.39 5.59
CA PHE A 156 3.72 12.11 4.62
C PHE A 156 4.50 13.38 4.36
N LEU A 157 5.81 13.37 4.67
CA LEU A 157 6.67 14.54 4.57
C LEU A 157 8.09 14.11 4.18
N ALA A 158 8.80 14.94 3.42
CA ALA A 158 10.20 14.67 3.08
C ALA A 158 11.09 14.69 4.33
N PHE A 159 12.18 13.90 4.30
CA PHE A 159 13.15 13.89 5.40
C PHE A 159 13.93 15.20 5.43
N ASP A 160 14.46 15.63 4.27
CA ASP A 160 15.40 16.75 4.12
C ASP A 160 14.85 17.79 3.15
N SER A 161 13.82 18.53 3.57
CA SER A 161 13.25 19.63 2.80
C SER A 161 12.79 20.78 3.70
N THR A 162 12.18 21.82 3.12
CA THR A 162 11.55 22.91 3.87
C THR A 162 10.10 23.07 3.41
N PRO A 163 9.11 22.61 4.19
CA PRO A 163 9.25 21.89 5.48
C PRO A 163 9.72 20.44 5.30
N GLY A 164 10.36 19.87 6.33
CA GLY A 164 10.85 18.50 6.38
C GLY A 164 10.93 17.95 7.81
N PHE A 165 11.00 16.61 7.96
CA PHE A 165 11.13 15.98 9.28
C PHE A 165 12.37 16.42 10.05
N ASN A 166 13.47 16.77 9.35
CA ASN A 166 14.69 17.30 9.95
C ASN A 166 14.48 18.63 10.69
N GLN A 167 13.38 19.33 10.43
CA GLN A 167 13.05 20.62 11.05
C GLN A 167 12.00 20.49 12.17
N LEU A 168 11.48 19.29 12.44
CA LEU A 168 10.42 19.04 13.42
C LEU A 168 10.97 18.28 14.64
N GLN A 169 11.93 18.90 15.35
CA GLN A 169 12.66 18.26 16.44
C GLN A 169 12.19 18.69 17.83
N THR A 170 11.65 19.90 17.96
CA THR A 170 11.16 20.46 19.21
C THR A 170 9.63 20.60 19.22
N ASP A 171 9.02 20.66 20.41
CA ASP A 171 7.58 20.85 20.59
C ASP A 171 7.08 22.07 19.82
N LYS A 172 7.84 23.15 19.90
CA LYS A 172 7.50 24.40 19.24
C LYS A 172 7.50 24.25 17.72
N GLU A 173 8.52 23.63 17.14
CA GLU A 173 8.63 23.41 15.70
C GLU A 173 7.48 22.52 15.16
N ILE A 174 7.14 21.47 15.92
CA ILE A 174 6.01 20.58 15.58
C ILE A 174 4.70 21.40 15.61
N LEU A 175 4.44 22.13 16.69
CA LEU A 175 3.21 22.91 16.84
C LEU A 175 3.12 24.05 15.80
N ASP A 176 4.21 24.75 15.55
CA ASP A 176 4.25 25.83 14.54
C ASP A 176 3.95 25.28 13.14
N PHE A 177 4.54 24.14 12.78
CA PHE A 177 4.28 23.48 11.49
C PHE A 177 2.80 23.09 11.34
N PHE A 178 2.23 22.41 12.33
CA PHE A 178 0.84 21.98 12.25
C PHE A 178 -0.14 23.15 12.31
N ASN A 179 0.12 24.18 13.12
CA ASN A 179 -0.71 25.39 13.17
C ASN A 179 -0.66 26.18 11.84
N ASP A 180 0.48 26.22 11.16
CA ASP A 180 0.61 26.91 9.86
C ASP A 180 -0.03 26.11 8.74
N GLN A 181 0.19 24.79 8.69
CA GLN A 181 -0.19 23.93 7.57
C GLN A 181 -1.55 23.25 7.74
N PHE A 182 -1.93 22.88 8.97
CA PHE A 182 -3.12 22.08 9.29
C PHE A 182 -3.86 22.59 10.52
N PRO A 183 -4.23 23.88 10.58
CA PRO A 183 -4.80 24.47 11.79
C PRO A 183 -6.12 23.83 12.24
N ASP A 184 -6.89 23.29 11.33
CA ASP A 184 -8.12 22.54 11.58
C ASP A 184 -7.86 21.16 12.24
N LEU A 185 -6.73 20.52 11.94
CA LEU A 185 -6.32 19.26 12.55
C LEU A 185 -5.82 19.43 13.99
N VAL A 186 -5.11 20.52 14.30
CA VAL A 186 -4.55 20.74 15.63
C VAL A 186 -5.62 20.69 16.71
N ALA A 187 -6.80 21.26 16.45
CA ALA A 187 -7.92 21.23 17.38
C ALA A 187 -8.50 19.80 17.62
N LEU A 188 -8.23 18.87 16.72
CA LEU A 188 -8.70 17.49 16.80
C LEU A 188 -7.67 16.55 17.44
N MET A 189 -6.41 16.97 17.57
CA MET A 189 -5.30 16.14 18.05
C MET A 189 -4.69 16.73 19.32
N PRO A 190 -5.31 16.54 20.51
CA PRO A 190 -4.83 17.14 21.77
C PRO A 190 -3.43 16.65 22.16
N ASP A 191 -3.08 15.40 21.81
CA ASP A 191 -1.82 14.76 22.14
C ASP A 191 -0.78 14.81 21.00
N LEU A 192 -1.00 15.66 19.99
CA LEU A 192 -0.19 15.77 18.77
C LEU A 192 1.33 15.69 19.01
N VAL A 193 1.85 16.49 19.92
CA VAL A 193 3.31 16.55 20.18
C VAL A 193 3.81 15.27 20.85
N GLN A 194 3.02 14.71 21.74
CA GLN A 194 3.35 13.47 22.43
C GLN A 194 3.40 12.31 21.42
N ASP A 195 2.37 12.16 20.61
CA ASP A 195 2.29 11.12 19.57
C ASP A 195 3.41 11.27 18.55
N PHE A 196 3.67 12.51 18.12
CA PHE A 196 4.74 12.80 17.17
C PHE A 196 6.11 12.34 17.67
N LYS A 197 6.39 12.47 18.96
CA LYS A 197 7.64 12.04 19.59
C LYS A 197 7.67 10.54 19.89
N LEU A 198 6.52 9.98 20.26
CA LEU A 198 6.41 8.57 20.65
C LEU A 198 6.56 7.64 19.44
N HIS A 199 5.90 7.97 18.33
CA HIS A 199 5.90 7.13 17.15
C HIS A 199 7.17 7.38 16.31
N PRO A 200 7.81 6.33 15.79
CA PRO A 200 8.96 6.49 14.90
C PRO A 200 8.53 7.10 13.55
N THR A 201 9.44 7.78 12.88
CA THR A 201 9.24 8.15 11.48
C THR A 201 9.63 6.97 10.60
N GLY A 202 8.66 6.41 9.87
CA GLY A 202 8.87 5.31 8.95
C GLY A 202 9.38 5.80 7.60
N ALA A 203 10.27 5.03 6.98
CA ALA A 203 10.70 5.26 5.60
C ALA A 203 9.76 4.56 4.61
N LEU A 204 9.64 5.11 3.41
CA LEU A 204 8.82 4.56 2.33
C LEU A 204 9.71 3.90 1.29
N GLY A 205 9.67 2.58 1.23
CA GLY A 205 10.51 1.79 0.34
C GLY A 205 9.71 0.83 -0.54
N THR A 206 10.19 0.64 -1.76
CA THR A 206 9.68 -0.36 -2.70
C THR A 206 10.72 -1.45 -2.89
N VAL A 207 10.32 -2.70 -2.65
CA VAL A 207 11.16 -3.89 -2.85
C VAL A 207 10.76 -4.58 -4.14
N LYS A 208 11.75 -4.86 -4.99
CA LYS A 208 11.59 -5.79 -6.12
C LYS A 208 12.75 -6.76 -6.12
N CYS A 209 12.48 -8.04 -6.14
CA CYS A 209 13.52 -9.07 -6.19
C CYS A 209 13.07 -10.28 -7.02
N GLY A 210 13.99 -11.20 -7.29
CA GLY A 210 13.70 -12.46 -7.95
C GLY A 210 14.98 -13.23 -8.33
N PRO A 211 14.87 -14.56 -8.47
CA PRO A 211 13.70 -15.42 -8.21
C PRO A 211 13.29 -15.44 -6.74
N TRP A 212 12.01 -15.73 -6.44
CA TRP A 212 11.50 -15.76 -5.07
C TRP A 212 11.71 -17.11 -4.38
N ASN A 213 12.18 -18.12 -5.10
CA ASN A 213 12.21 -19.48 -4.58
C ASN A 213 13.53 -20.20 -4.81
N THR A 214 13.75 -21.20 -3.98
CA THR A 214 14.65 -22.34 -4.15
C THR A 214 13.82 -23.62 -4.08
N GLU A 215 14.46 -24.78 -4.08
CA GLU A 215 13.73 -26.05 -3.87
C GLU A 215 13.01 -26.13 -2.53
N LYS A 216 13.54 -25.44 -1.49
CA LYS A 216 13.06 -25.54 -0.11
C LYS A 216 12.59 -24.22 0.49
N SER A 217 12.75 -23.12 -0.19
CA SER A 217 12.40 -21.82 0.40
C SER A 217 11.69 -20.92 -0.60
N LEU A 218 10.76 -20.09 -0.07
CA LEU A 218 9.98 -19.14 -0.81
C LEU A 218 9.96 -17.79 -0.08
N LEU A 219 10.03 -16.68 -0.84
CA LEU A 219 9.72 -15.32 -0.37
C LEU A 219 8.30 -14.96 -0.76
N MET A 220 7.53 -14.38 0.16
CA MET A 220 6.14 -13.93 -0.05
C MET A 220 5.89 -12.58 0.61
N GLY A 221 4.84 -11.90 0.18
CA GLY A 221 4.43 -10.62 0.73
C GLY A 221 5.56 -9.58 0.69
N ASP A 222 5.64 -8.73 1.69
CA ASP A 222 6.64 -7.64 1.76
C ASP A 222 8.09 -8.13 1.74
N ALA A 223 8.37 -9.38 2.12
CA ALA A 223 9.70 -9.96 1.96
C ALA A 223 10.11 -10.08 0.48
N ALA A 224 9.16 -10.32 -0.41
CA ALA A 224 9.36 -10.43 -1.86
C ALA A 224 9.13 -9.11 -2.61
N HIS A 225 8.12 -8.31 -2.20
CA HIS A 225 7.62 -7.19 -3.00
C HIS A 225 6.94 -6.10 -2.14
N ALA A 226 7.60 -5.60 -1.11
CA ALA A 226 7.08 -4.47 -0.34
C ALA A 226 6.76 -3.27 -1.24
N VAL A 227 5.62 -2.63 -1.00
CA VAL A 227 5.12 -1.50 -1.78
C VAL A 227 4.83 -0.30 -0.89
N VAL A 228 4.94 0.91 -1.46
CA VAL A 228 4.52 2.12 -0.76
C VAL A 228 2.99 2.21 -0.66
N PRO A 229 2.41 2.85 0.39
CA PRO A 229 0.99 2.69 0.75
C PRO A 229 -0.01 3.45 -0.12
N PHE A 230 0.42 4.18 -1.14
CA PHE A 230 -0.41 5.16 -1.83
C PHE A 230 -1.56 4.58 -2.68
N TYR A 231 -1.51 3.31 -3.02
CA TYR A 231 -2.66 2.60 -3.64
C TYR A 231 -3.51 1.83 -2.63
N GLY A 232 -3.02 1.64 -1.40
CA GLY A 232 -3.71 0.85 -0.36
C GLY A 232 -3.77 -0.65 -0.65
N GLN A 233 -2.89 -1.19 -1.51
CA GLN A 233 -2.96 -2.56 -2.01
C GLN A 233 -1.92 -3.52 -1.42
N GLY A 234 -1.00 -3.06 -0.56
CA GLY A 234 0.05 -3.93 0.00
C GLY A 234 -0.50 -5.14 0.74
N MET A 235 -1.47 -4.93 1.64
CA MET A 235 -2.14 -6.01 2.37
C MET A 235 -2.91 -6.94 1.41
N ASN A 236 -3.72 -6.38 0.51
CA ASN A 236 -4.52 -7.16 -0.43
C ASN A 236 -3.62 -8.04 -1.33
N CYS A 237 -2.54 -7.48 -1.86
CA CYS A 237 -1.56 -8.21 -2.65
C CYS A 237 -0.92 -9.36 -1.87
N SER A 238 -0.54 -9.13 -0.60
CA SER A 238 0.05 -10.17 0.26
C SER A 238 -0.94 -11.27 0.65
N MET A 239 -2.23 -10.94 0.86
CA MET A 239 -3.25 -11.95 1.11
C MET A 239 -3.58 -12.76 -0.17
N GLU A 240 -3.57 -12.09 -1.33
CA GLU A 240 -3.69 -12.80 -2.61
C GLU A 240 -2.51 -13.76 -2.86
N ASP A 241 -1.31 -13.44 -2.40
CA ASP A 241 -0.16 -14.33 -2.47
C ASP A 241 -0.44 -15.68 -1.77
N VAL A 242 -1.05 -15.65 -0.58
CA VAL A 242 -1.39 -16.85 0.17
C VAL A 242 -2.38 -17.70 -0.63
N LEU A 243 -3.45 -17.08 -1.15
CA LEU A 243 -4.44 -17.78 -1.98
C LEU A 243 -3.80 -18.39 -3.24
N LYS A 244 -2.91 -17.66 -3.92
CA LYS A 244 -2.25 -18.15 -5.14
C LYS A 244 -1.28 -19.29 -4.86
N LEU A 245 -0.56 -19.27 -3.72
CA LEU A 245 0.29 -20.39 -3.33
C LEU A 245 -0.53 -21.63 -3.04
N ASP A 246 -1.65 -21.50 -2.32
CA ASP A 246 -2.57 -22.57 -2.01
C ASP A 246 -3.09 -23.27 -3.30
N LEU A 247 -3.57 -22.47 -4.25
CA LEU A 247 -3.99 -22.97 -5.58
C LEU A 247 -2.86 -23.68 -6.34
N CYS A 248 -1.62 -23.16 -6.26
CA CYS A 248 -0.47 -23.83 -6.89
C CYS A 248 -0.15 -25.16 -6.23
N LEU A 249 -0.29 -25.28 -4.90
CA LEU A 249 -0.10 -26.54 -4.17
C LEU A 249 -1.14 -27.59 -4.59
N ASP A 250 -2.40 -27.21 -4.72
CA ASP A 250 -3.47 -28.09 -5.21
C ASP A 250 -3.17 -28.58 -6.63
N GLU A 251 -2.74 -27.69 -7.52
CA GLU A 251 -2.46 -28.04 -8.93
C GLU A 251 -1.35 -29.10 -9.06
N VAL A 252 -0.34 -29.06 -8.20
CA VAL A 252 0.81 -29.98 -8.27
C VAL A 252 0.78 -31.08 -7.21
N SER A 253 -0.37 -31.33 -6.55
CA SER A 253 -0.55 -32.34 -5.51
C SER A 253 0.50 -32.22 -4.39
N GLU A 254 0.60 -31.02 -3.83
CA GLU A 254 1.50 -30.67 -2.70
C GLU A 254 3.00 -30.82 -3.00
N ASN A 255 3.40 -30.78 -4.25
CA ASN A 255 4.82 -30.74 -4.62
C ASN A 255 5.38 -29.32 -4.45
N TRP A 256 5.92 -29.03 -3.27
CA TRP A 256 6.38 -27.71 -2.87
C TRP A 256 7.34 -27.02 -3.88
N PRO A 257 8.40 -27.66 -4.38
CA PRO A 257 9.28 -27.01 -5.36
C PRO A 257 8.55 -26.57 -6.63
N LYS A 258 7.65 -27.42 -7.14
CA LYS A 258 6.84 -27.09 -8.33
C LYS A 258 5.82 -26.00 -8.04
N ALA A 259 5.19 -26.03 -6.87
CA ALA A 259 4.25 -24.98 -6.44
C ALA A 259 4.97 -23.63 -6.34
N PHE A 260 6.18 -23.60 -5.79
CA PHE A 260 6.99 -22.38 -5.71
C PHE A 260 7.34 -21.81 -7.10
N ASP A 261 7.71 -22.67 -8.06
CA ASP A 261 7.98 -22.26 -9.43
C ASP A 261 6.72 -21.67 -10.11
N LEU A 262 5.57 -22.33 -9.97
CA LEU A 262 4.29 -21.86 -10.52
C LEU A 262 3.87 -20.54 -9.88
N TYR A 263 3.96 -20.44 -8.55
CA TYR A 263 3.65 -19.23 -7.81
C TYR A 263 4.50 -18.05 -8.28
N TYR A 264 5.81 -18.19 -8.30
CA TYR A 264 6.73 -17.14 -8.77
C TYR A 264 6.42 -16.71 -10.21
N ALA A 265 6.24 -17.67 -11.12
CA ALA A 265 5.94 -17.39 -12.51
C ALA A 265 4.61 -16.63 -12.70
N GLY A 266 3.60 -16.97 -11.90
CA GLY A 266 2.27 -16.36 -11.97
C GLY A 266 2.18 -14.98 -11.28
N ARG A 267 2.93 -14.77 -10.18
CA ARG A 267 2.76 -13.57 -9.34
C ARG A 267 3.73 -12.44 -9.61
N LYS A 268 4.96 -12.75 -10.03
CA LYS A 268 6.04 -11.76 -10.16
C LYS A 268 5.66 -10.54 -10.99
N LYS A 269 5.03 -10.75 -12.13
CA LYS A 269 4.63 -9.66 -13.04
C LYS A 269 3.59 -8.73 -12.39
N ASP A 270 2.65 -9.29 -11.65
CA ASP A 270 1.60 -8.52 -11.00
C ASP A 270 2.12 -7.78 -9.76
N ALA A 271 2.95 -8.41 -8.95
CA ALA A 271 3.60 -7.77 -7.82
C ALA A 271 4.49 -6.59 -8.25
N ASP A 272 5.26 -6.74 -9.32
CA ASP A 272 6.03 -5.63 -9.89
C ASP A 272 5.13 -4.50 -10.41
N ALA A 273 3.99 -4.85 -11.01
CA ALA A 273 3.06 -3.87 -11.55
C ALA A 273 2.39 -3.05 -10.45
N ILE A 274 1.93 -3.68 -9.34
CA ILE A 274 1.33 -2.93 -8.24
C ILE A 274 2.38 -2.08 -7.50
N ALA A 275 3.63 -2.53 -7.43
CA ALA A 275 4.72 -1.73 -6.88
C ALA A 275 4.95 -0.45 -7.70
N ASP A 276 4.97 -0.56 -9.04
CA ASP A 276 5.08 0.62 -9.91
C ASP A 276 3.86 1.54 -9.79
N LEU A 277 2.65 0.97 -9.83
CA LEU A 277 1.40 1.72 -9.67
C LEU A 277 1.36 2.50 -8.35
N ALA A 278 1.85 1.93 -7.27
CA ALA A 278 1.89 2.60 -5.97
C ALA A 278 2.83 3.81 -5.98
N VAL A 279 3.98 3.71 -6.64
CA VAL A 279 4.91 4.83 -6.83
C VAL A 279 4.34 5.86 -7.80
N GLU A 280 3.74 5.43 -8.92
CA GLU A 280 3.06 6.34 -9.86
C GLU A 280 1.96 7.14 -9.16
N ASN A 281 1.14 6.49 -8.34
CA ASN A 281 0.07 7.16 -7.59
C ASN A 281 0.60 8.15 -6.54
N TYR A 282 1.75 7.87 -5.93
CA TYR A 282 2.43 8.84 -5.06
C TYR A 282 2.71 10.14 -5.80
N TYR A 283 3.32 10.07 -6.99
CA TYR A 283 3.61 11.25 -7.79
C TYR A 283 2.33 11.94 -8.28
N GLU A 284 1.29 11.18 -8.66
CA GLU A 284 -0.01 11.74 -9.02
C GLU A 284 -0.64 12.54 -7.87
N MET A 285 -0.66 11.98 -6.66
CA MET A 285 -1.22 12.63 -5.48
C MET A 285 -0.40 13.85 -5.04
N ARG A 286 0.92 13.81 -5.22
CA ARG A 286 1.81 14.90 -4.84
C ARG A 286 1.79 16.06 -5.84
N ASP A 287 1.93 15.76 -7.12
CA ASP A 287 2.29 16.75 -8.15
C ASP A 287 1.10 17.21 -9.00
N HIS A 288 -0.01 16.47 -9.05
CA HIS A 288 -1.09 16.69 -10.02
C HIS A 288 -2.43 17.11 -9.43
N VAL A 289 -2.56 17.23 -8.11
CA VAL A 289 -3.83 17.58 -7.44
C VAL A 289 -4.38 18.94 -7.90
N ASP A 290 -3.50 19.88 -8.24
CA ASP A 290 -3.86 21.23 -8.70
C ASP A 290 -3.82 21.37 -10.23
N ASN A 291 -3.51 20.31 -10.98
CA ASN A 291 -3.43 20.36 -12.43
C ASN A 291 -4.84 20.32 -13.06
N PRO A 292 -5.25 21.38 -13.82
CA PRO A 292 -6.59 21.43 -14.41
C PRO A 292 -6.92 20.26 -15.34
N ASP A 293 -5.95 19.77 -16.12
CA ASP A 293 -6.14 18.65 -17.04
C ASP A 293 -6.38 17.34 -16.27
N PHE A 294 -5.69 17.15 -15.14
CA PHE A 294 -5.87 16.00 -14.27
C PHE A 294 -7.25 16.03 -13.59
N ILE A 295 -7.68 17.19 -13.10
CA ILE A 295 -9.02 17.38 -12.52
C ILE A 295 -10.10 17.10 -13.58
N ALA A 296 -9.92 17.62 -14.79
CA ALA A 296 -10.85 17.39 -15.90
C ALA A 296 -10.91 15.90 -16.30
N LYS A 297 -9.74 15.24 -16.40
CA LYS A 297 -9.63 13.80 -16.64
C LYS A 297 -10.44 13.01 -15.62
N ARG A 298 -10.22 13.27 -14.31
CA ARG A 298 -10.90 12.53 -13.24
C ARG A 298 -12.43 12.73 -13.29
N ALA A 299 -12.88 13.94 -13.57
CA ALA A 299 -14.30 14.21 -13.72
C ALA A 299 -14.93 13.51 -14.94
N ILE A 300 -14.18 13.36 -16.05
CA ILE A 300 -14.62 12.58 -17.22
C ILE A 300 -14.67 11.10 -16.88
N GLU A 301 -13.64 10.54 -16.21
CA GLU A 301 -13.60 9.15 -15.76
C GLU A 301 -14.84 8.79 -14.93
N MET A 302 -15.20 9.63 -13.95
CA MET A 302 -16.40 9.41 -13.14
C MET A 302 -17.69 9.39 -13.96
N LYS A 303 -17.80 10.25 -14.98
CA LYS A 303 -18.95 10.21 -15.91
C LYS A 303 -18.96 8.94 -16.74
N LEU A 304 -17.78 8.48 -17.21
CA LEU A 304 -17.66 7.24 -17.95
C LEU A 304 -18.04 6.03 -17.11
N GLU A 305 -17.53 5.93 -15.88
CA GLU A 305 -17.84 4.85 -14.93
C GLU A 305 -19.35 4.76 -14.65
N LYS A 306 -19.98 5.94 -14.45
CA LYS A 306 -21.42 6.02 -14.18
C LYS A 306 -22.29 5.60 -15.37
N ASN A 307 -21.89 5.93 -16.60
CA ASN A 307 -22.75 5.76 -17.78
C ASN A 307 -22.41 4.53 -18.61
N PHE A 308 -21.20 3.97 -18.47
CA PHE A 308 -20.72 2.85 -19.30
C PHE A 308 -20.16 1.72 -18.43
N PRO A 309 -20.94 0.68 -18.10
CA PRO A 309 -20.49 -0.44 -17.26
C PRO A 309 -19.21 -1.14 -17.74
N GLY A 310 -18.94 -1.09 -19.04
CA GLY A 310 -17.71 -1.67 -19.63
C GLY A 310 -16.43 -0.85 -19.43
N TYR A 311 -16.54 0.39 -18.93
CA TYR A 311 -15.40 1.24 -18.63
C TYR A 311 -15.02 1.12 -17.14
N ALA A 312 -13.74 1.04 -16.86
CA ALA A 312 -13.18 1.23 -15.53
C ALA A 312 -11.90 2.05 -15.66
N SER A 313 -11.74 3.08 -14.82
CA SER A 313 -10.51 3.86 -14.73
C SER A 313 -9.35 2.99 -14.21
N LYS A 314 -8.11 3.47 -14.33
CA LYS A 314 -6.92 2.80 -13.78
C LYS A 314 -7.12 2.45 -12.30
N TYR A 315 -7.63 3.40 -11.52
CA TYR A 315 -7.92 3.18 -10.11
C TYR A 315 -8.93 2.06 -9.89
N ASN A 316 -10.06 2.07 -10.62
CA ASN A 316 -11.11 1.06 -10.49
C ASN A 316 -10.66 -0.32 -10.98
N LEU A 317 -9.85 -0.39 -12.05
CA LEU A 317 -9.25 -1.66 -12.51
C LEU A 317 -8.41 -2.33 -11.43
N VAL A 318 -7.69 -1.54 -10.63
CA VAL A 318 -6.84 -2.05 -9.54
C VAL A 318 -7.63 -2.38 -8.29
N THR A 319 -8.66 -1.57 -7.96
CA THR A 319 -9.31 -1.61 -6.65
C THR A 319 -10.61 -2.41 -6.61
N PHE A 320 -11.38 -2.40 -7.72
CA PHE A 320 -12.74 -2.96 -7.76
C PHE A 320 -12.94 -4.07 -8.80
N CYS A 321 -11.92 -4.39 -9.60
CA CYS A 321 -12.02 -5.44 -10.62
C CYS A 321 -11.19 -6.67 -10.19
N GLU A 322 -11.78 -7.56 -9.41
CA GLU A 322 -11.13 -8.73 -8.79
C GLU A 322 -10.45 -9.66 -9.80
N ASP A 323 -11.06 -9.82 -11.00
CA ASP A 323 -10.55 -10.72 -12.04
C ASP A 323 -9.46 -10.08 -12.93
N VAL A 324 -9.10 -8.81 -12.68
CA VAL A 324 -8.11 -8.10 -13.50
C VAL A 324 -6.74 -8.10 -12.83
N PRO A 325 -5.74 -8.84 -13.36
CA PRO A 325 -4.39 -8.82 -12.80
C PRO A 325 -3.79 -7.41 -12.78
N TYR A 326 -3.00 -7.08 -11.76
CA TYR A 326 -2.39 -5.75 -11.63
C TYR A 326 -1.58 -5.32 -12.84
N SER A 327 -0.89 -6.26 -13.50
CA SER A 327 -0.13 -5.97 -14.72
C SER A 327 -1.03 -5.57 -15.89
N VAL A 328 -2.21 -6.18 -16.01
CA VAL A 328 -3.21 -5.83 -17.03
C VAL A 328 -3.87 -4.49 -16.68
N ALA A 329 -4.22 -4.29 -15.41
CA ALA A 329 -4.78 -3.01 -14.92
C ALA A 329 -3.81 -1.85 -15.19
N LYS A 330 -2.51 -2.04 -14.94
CA LYS A 330 -1.46 -1.06 -15.21
C LYS A 330 -1.36 -0.73 -16.70
N GLU A 331 -1.23 -1.75 -17.54
CA GLU A 331 -1.07 -1.56 -18.99
C GLU A 331 -2.27 -0.82 -19.60
N LYS A 332 -3.48 -1.32 -19.32
CA LYS A 332 -4.72 -0.72 -19.81
C LYS A 332 -4.95 0.67 -19.24
N GLY A 333 -4.79 0.83 -17.92
CA GLY A 333 -5.01 2.10 -17.25
C GLY A 333 -4.05 3.19 -17.72
N ASN A 334 -2.76 2.88 -17.90
CA ASN A 334 -1.78 3.85 -18.40
C ASN A 334 -2.07 4.30 -19.85
N LYS A 335 -2.57 3.41 -20.70
CA LYS A 335 -3.01 3.78 -22.04
C LYS A 335 -4.24 4.71 -22.00
N GLN A 336 -5.22 4.38 -21.17
CA GLN A 336 -6.42 5.20 -20.97
C GLN A 336 -6.06 6.58 -20.43
N ASP A 337 -5.21 6.64 -19.39
CA ASP A 337 -4.73 7.89 -18.80
C ASP A 337 -4.03 8.79 -19.80
N LYS A 338 -3.11 8.22 -20.56
CA LYS A 338 -2.39 8.96 -21.62
C LYS A 338 -3.35 9.56 -22.64
N TRP A 339 -4.35 8.79 -23.08
CA TRP A 339 -5.34 9.25 -24.04
C TRP A 339 -6.20 10.37 -23.47
N LEU A 340 -6.70 10.21 -22.24
CA LEU A 340 -7.54 11.20 -21.57
C LEU A 340 -6.80 12.49 -21.25
N LEU A 341 -5.55 12.42 -20.80
CA LEU A 341 -4.73 13.61 -20.56
C LEU A 341 -4.45 14.38 -21.87
N ASP A 342 -4.14 13.68 -22.98
CA ASP A 342 -4.02 14.30 -24.30
C ASP A 342 -5.34 14.95 -24.76
N TYR A 343 -6.47 14.33 -24.46
CA TYR A 343 -7.79 14.87 -24.75
C TYR A 343 -8.05 16.15 -23.93
N CYS A 344 -7.78 16.15 -22.62
CA CYS A 344 -7.99 17.31 -21.73
C CYS A 344 -7.03 18.47 -22.07
N SER A 345 -5.77 18.20 -22.40
CA SER A 345 -4.77 19.23 -22.76
C SER A 345 -5.15 20.07 -23.98
N LYS A 346 -6.09 19.61 -24.81
CA LYS A 346 -6.67 20.33 -25.94
C LYS A 346 -7.81 21.25 -25.55
N GLY A 347 -7.93 21.60 -24.25
CA GLY A 347 -8.95 22.49 -23.70
C GLY A 347 -10.32 21.83 -23.55
N LYS A 348 -10.38 20.50 -23.50
CA LYS A 348 -11.59 19.75 -23.21
C LYS A 348 -11.79 19.66 -21.70
N THR A 349 -12.98 19.98 -21.26
CA THR A 349 -13.35 19.99 -19.82
C THR A 349 -14.31 18.87 -19.50
N ALA A 350 -14.63 18.73 -18.21
CA ALA A 350 -15.63 17.80 -17.75
C ALA A 350 -17.06 18.13 -18.23
N ASP A 351 -17.29 19.34 -18.73
CA ASP A 351 -18.59 19.76 -19.28
C ASP A 351 -18.71 19.33 -20.75
N ILE A 352 -18.86 18.02 -20.95
CA ILE A 352 -19.04 17.40 -22.27
C ILE A 352 -20.45 16.86 -22.44
N SER A 353 -20.98 16.91 -23.67
CA SER A 353 -22.28 16.36 -24.00
C SER A 353 -22.30 14.82 -23.91
N SER A 354 -23.49 14.23 -23.82
CA SER A 354 -23.65 12.76 -23.81
C SER A 354 -23.06 12.13 -25.08
N ASP A 355 -23.24 12.75 -26.26
CA ASP A 355 -22.71 12.26 -27.53
C ASP A 355 -21.17 12.29 -27.55
N GLU A 356 -20.57 13.34 -26.97
CA GLU A 356 -19.12 13.43 -26.89
C GLU A 356 -18.58 12.41 -25.86
N LEU A 357 -19.25 12.20 -24.74
CA LEU A 357 -18.89 11.19 -23.75
C LEU A 357 -18.91 9.77 -24.35
N GLU A 358 -19.90 9.47 -25.18
CA GLU A 358 -19.99 8.19 -25.92
C GLU A 358 -18.83 8.04 -26.92
N ARG A 359 -18.43 9.10 -27.61
CA ARG A 359 -17.23 9.10 -28.47
C ARG A 359 -15.95 8.82 -27.71
N VAL A 360 -15.76 9.48 -26.55
CA VAL A 360 -14.65 9.25 -25.64
C VAL A 360 -14.62 7.79 -25.20
N TYR A 361 -15.76 7.25 -24.75
CA TYR A 361 -15.88 5.83 -24.38
C TYR A 361 -15.44 4.89 -25.51
N LYS A 362 -16.01 5.07 -26.71
CA LYS A 362 -15.65 4.23 -27.87
C LYS A 362 -14.15 4.32 -28.22
N ALA A 363 -13.56 5.50 -28.11
CA ALA A 363 -12.13 5.69 -28.32
C ALA A 363 -11.29 4.91 -27.31
N LEU A 364 -11.65 5.00 -26.02
CA LEU A 364 -10.95 4.31 -24.92
C LEU A 364 -11.09 2.79 -24.97
N MET A 365 -12.19 2.26 -25.51
CA MET A 365 -12.35 0.81 -25.67
C MET A 365 -11.48 0.22 -26.80
N ASN A 366 -10.87 1.06 -27.63
CA ASN A 366 -9.96 0.67 -28.71
C ASN A 366 -8.47 0.94 -28.41
N VAL A 367 -8.16 1.42 -27.19
CA VAL A 367 -6.80 1.71 -26.71
C VAL A 367 -6.26 0.52 -25.91
#